data_ecc48933b6fec6164205957883809943
#
_entry.id   ecc48933b6fec6164205957883809943
#
_cell.length_a   1.000
_cell.length_b   1.000
_cell.length_c   1.000
_cell.angle_alpha   90.00
_cell.angle_beta   90.00
_cell.angle_gamma   90.00
#
_symmetry.space_group_name_H-M   'P 1'
#
loop_
_entity.id
_entity.type
_entity.pdbx_description
1 polymer ?
#
loop_
_entity_poly.entity_id
_entity_poly.type
_entity_poly.pdbx_seq_one_letter_code
_entity_poly.pdbx_strand_id
1 'polypeptide(L)'
;MRLLISDANILIDMEAGALIETLFQLPMQFGIPDLLYYEEIEPGSPGLEDLGLQIMEVSGDFVAYAQQLPGQHNHLLPANNGPKPSHNDYLALALAKQEACTLLTGDTNLRVVSNKEQVNVMGTIGLLCAMIENQLLTVDDAFKSLDRMKSGKRRLPWPEAEKMLNALR
;
A
#
# COMPACT_ATOMS: atom_id res chain seq x y z
N MET A 1 4.45 -14.47 -11.33
CA MET A 1 4.69 -13.64 -10.12
C MET A 1 3.39 -13.07 -9.61
N ARG A 2 3.26 -13.00 -8.30
CA ARG A 2 2.10 -12.40 -7.65
C ARG A 2 2.06 -10.90 -7.90
N LEU A 3 0.91 -10.36 -8.31
CA LEU A 3 0.68 -8.93 -8.47
C LEU A 3 0.07 -8.36 -7.18
N LEU A 4 0.57 -7.22 -6.74
CA LEU A 4 0.03 -6.45 -5.63
C LEU A 4 -0.25 -5.03 -6.13
N ILE A 5 -1.41 -4.49 -5.78
CA ILE A 5 -1.77 -3.11 -6.15
C ILE A 5 -1.55 -2.21 -4.94
N SER A 6 -0.84 -1.11 -5.13
CA SER A 6 -0.47 -0.20 -4.04
C SER A 6 -1.32 1.06 -4.04
N ASP A 7 -1.66 1.54 -2.83
CA ASP A 7 -2.06 2.93 -2.66
C ASP A 7 -0.81 3.82 -2.57
N ALA A 8 -1.00 5.14 -2.49
CA ALA A 8 0.13 6.07 -2.46
C ALA A 8 0.95 5.94 -1.17
N ASN A 9 0.29 5.72 -0.04
CA ASN A 9 0.94 5.75 1.27
C ASN A 9 1.96 4.64 1.45
N ILE A 10 1.73 3.46 0.88
CA ILE A 10 2.69 2.34 0.95
C ILE A 10 4.00 2.73 0.27
N LEU A 11 3.94 3.32 -0.92
CA LEU A 11 5.15 3.74 -1.63
C LEU A 11 5.87 4.87 -0.88
N ILE A 12 5.11 5.78 -0.28
CA ILE A 12 5.69 6.87 0.54
C ILE A 12 6.36 6.30 1.78
N ASP A 13 5.76 5.29 2.43
CA ASP A 13 6.39 4.58 3.56
C ASP A 13 7.71 3.93 3.14
N MET A 14 7.71 3.25 2.00
CA MET A 14 8.91 2.59 1.48
C MET A 14 10.02 3.59 1.20
N GLU A 15 9.68 4.73 0.63
CA GLU A 15 10.66 5.79 0.39
C GLU A 15 11.20 6.38 1.69
N ALA A 16 10.32 6.67 2.65
CA ALA A 16 10.73 7.18 3.96
C ALA A 16 11.66 6.19 4.69
N GLY A 17 11.43 4.89 4.54
CA GLY A 17 12.25 3.85 5.13
C GLY A 17 13.50 3.48 4.33
N ALA A 18 13.75 4.15 3.20
CA ALA A 18 14.85 3.85 2.26
C ALA A 18 14.77 2.41 1.71
N LEU A 19 13.56 1.96 1.38
CA LEU A 19 13.28 0.58 0.98
C LEU A 19 12.74 0.42 -0.45
N ILE A 20 12.72 1.49 -1.24
CA ILE A 20 12.14 1.43 -2.59
C ILE A 20 12.84 0.38 -3.45
N GLU A 21 14.17 0.39 -3.50
CA GLU A 21 14.91 -0.59 -4.31
C GLU A 21 14.70 -2.01 -3.79
N THR A 22 14.68 -2.19 -2.48
CA THR A 22 14.43 -3.49 -1.84
C THR A 22 13.04 -4.01 -2.17
N LEU A 23 12.04 -3.13 -2.21
CA LEU A 23 10.68 -3.48 -2.57
C LEU A 23 10.65 -4.17 -3.94
N PHE A 24 11.31 -3.57 -4.94
CA PHE A 24 11.30 -4.09 -6.29
C PHE A 24 12.20 -5.32 -6.49
N GLN A 25 12.98 -5.71 -5.49
CA GLN A 25 13.71 -6.98 -5.48
C GLN A 25 12.87 -8.16 -4.99
N LEU A 26 11.71 -7.91 -4.39
CA LEU A 26 10.80 -8.99 -3.99
C LEU A 26 10.32 -9.77 -5.22
N PRO A 27 10.08 -11.10 -5.07
CA PRO A 27 9.55 -11.92 -6.17
C PRO A 27 8.04 -11.67 -6.38
N MET A 28 7.69 -10.41 -6.58
CA MET A 28 6.32 -9.93 -6.75
C MET A 28 6.33 -8.81 -7.77
N GLN A 29 5.16 -8.56 -8.36
CA GLN A 29 4.94 -7.41 -9.23
C GLN A 29 4.11 -6.38 -8.49
N PHE A 30 4.42 -5.10 -8.70
CA PHE A 30 3.70 -4.00 -8.05
C PHE A 30 3.06 -3.12 -9.12
N GLY A 31 1.76 -2.88 -8.96
CA GLY A 31 0.99 -2.02 -9.85
C GLY A 31 0.31 -0.90 -9.08
N ILE A 32 -0.09 0.13 -9.80
CA ILE A 32 -0.76 1.30 -9.25
C ILE A 32 -1.66 1.90 -10.32
N PRO A 33 -2.84 2.45 -9.96
CA PRO A 33 -3.65 3.15 -10.93
C PRO A 33 -2.90 4.34 -11.53
N ASP A 34 -3.01 4.54 -12.83
CA ASP A 34 -2.32 5.62 -13.54
C ASP A 34 -2.64 7.00 -12.97
N LEU A 35 -3.90 7.29 -12.71
CA LEU A 35 -4.31 8.58 -12.16
C LEU A 35 -3.67 8.85 -10.80
N LEU A 36 -3.68 7.85 -9.91
CA LEU A 36 -3.04 7.96 -8.59
C LEU A 36 -1.54 8.22 -8.74
N TYR A 37 -0.88 7.49 -9.64
CA TYR A 37 0.56 7.63 -9.86
C TYR A 37 0.92 9.06 -10.29
N TYR A 38 0.26 9.56 -11.31
CA TYR A 38 0.58 10.88 -11.85
C TYR A 38 0.21 12.03 -10.92
N GLU A 39 -0.83 11.88 -10.13
CA GLU A 39 -1.25 12.93 -9.20
C GLU A 39 -0.48 12.92 -7.88
N GLU A 40 -0.17 11.74 -7.32
CA GLU A 40 0.33 11.64 -5.95
C GLU A 40 1.75 11.12 -5.82
N ILE A 41 2.28 10.38 -6.78
CA ILE A 41 3.61 9.75 -6.66
C ILE A 41 4.64 10.41 -7.55
N GLU A 42 4.39 10.52 -8.83
CA GLU A 42 5.36 11.06 -9.79
C GLU A 42 5.94 12.41 -9.39
N PRO A 43 5.14 13.38 -8.87
CA PRO A 43 5.70 14.69 -8.52
C PRO A 43 6.79 14.64 -7.45
N GLY A 44 6.70 13.69 -6.51
CA GLY A 44 7.69 13.54 -5.42
C GLY A 44 8.71 12.44 -5.64
N SER A 45 8.39 11.45 -6.46
CA SER A 45 9.21 10.24 -6.66
C SER A 45 9.16 9.79 -8.11
N PRO A 46 9.70 10.57 -9.05
CA PRO A 46 9.67 10.18 -10.47
C PRO A 46 10.55 8.97 -10.74
N GLY A 47 10.19 8.21 -11.77
CA GLY A 47 11.02 7.12 -12.28
C GLY A 47 10.82 5.76 -11.62
N LEU A 48 9.77 5.58 -10.82
CA LEU A 48 9.51 4.27 -10.20
C LEU A 48 9.18 3.19 -11.23
N GLU A 49 8.64 3.55 -12.38
CA GLU A 49 8.41 2.61 -13.47
C GLU A 49 9.71 1.99 -13.99
N ASP A 50 10.82 2.70 -13.92
CA ASP A 50 12.13 2.15 -14.30
C ASP A 50 12.60 1.06 -13.34
N LEU A 51 12.09 1.06 -12.10
CA LEU A 51 12.39 0.02 -11.11
C LEU A 51 11.45 -1.17 -11.21
N GLY A 52 10.37 -1.06 -12.00
CA GLY A 52 9.43 -2.15 -12.21
C GLY A 52 7.99 -1.87 -11.81
N LEU A 53 7.68 -0.67 -11.30
CA LEU A 53 6.29 -0.31 -10.97
C LEU A 53 5.45 -0.28 -12.26
N GLN A 54 4.35 -1.03 -12.26
CA GLN A 54 3.42 -1.07 -13.37
C GLN A 54 2.35 -0.01 -13.20
N ILE A 55 2.32 0.94 -14.13
CA ILE A 55 1.29 1.97 -14.15
C ILE A 55 0.12 1.41 -14.95
N MET A 56 -1.03 1.20 -14.29
CA MET A 56 -2.12 0.43 -14.83
C MET A 56 -3.39 1.27 -14.99
N GLU A 57 -4.14 0.96 -16.02
CA GLU A 57 -5.41 1.62 -16.28
C GLU A 57 -6.55 0.87 -15.62
N VAL A 58 -7.43 1.60 -14.94
CA VAL A 58 -8.68 1.05 -14.40
C VAL A 58 -9.72 1.09 -15.51
N SER A 59 -10.34 -0.05 -15.80
CA SER A 59 -11.37 -0.12 -16.84
C SER A 59 -12.60 0.72 -16.49
N GLY A 60 -13.38 1.11 -17.51
CA GLY A 60 -14.57 1.92 -17.28
C GLY A 60 -15.55 1.33 -16.27
N ASP A 61 -15.77 0.01 -16.30
CA ASP A 61 -16.64 -0.68 -15.35
C ASP A 61 -16.13 -0.54 -13.91
N PHE A 62 -14.83 -0.64 -13.71
CA PHE A 62 -14.23 -0.52 -12.38
C PHE A 62 -14.05 0.93 -11.95
N VAL A 63 -13.94 1.88 -12.86
CA VAL A 63 -14.04 3.30 -12.51
C VAL A 63 -15.43 3.60 -11.97
N ALA A 64 -16.48 3.11 -12.62
CA ALA A 64 -17.86 3.26 -12.15
C ALA A 64 -18.05 2.58 -10.78
N TYR A 65 -17.48 1.40 -10.60
CA TYR A 65 -17.47 0.71 -9.31
C TYR A 65 -16.82 1.58 -8.21
N ALA A 66 -15.65 2.14 -8.48
CA ALA A 66 -14.96 3.01 -7.52
C ALA A 66 -15.80 4.23 -7.14
N GLN A 67 -16.53 4.81 -8.11
CA GLN A 67 -17.37 5.97 -7.88
C GLN A 67 -18.59 5.69 -6.99
N GLN A 68 -19.02 4.43 -6.90
CA GLN A 68 -20.14 4.01 -6.05
C GLN A 68 -19.71 3.75 -4.60
N LEU A 69 -18.44 3.44 -4.35
CA LEU A 69 -17.96 3.04 -3.04
C LEU A 69 -18.18 4.09 -1.94
N PRO A 70 -17.93 5.40 -2.19
CA PRO A 70 -18.18 6.40 -1.15
C PRO A 70 -19.63 6.39 -0.65
N GLY A 71 -20.60 6.32 -1.55
CA GLY A 71 -22.02 6.31 -1.20
C GLY A 71 -22.44 5.04 -0.45
N GLN A 72 -21.79 3.93 -0.73
CA GLN A 72 -22.10 2.65 -0.09
C GLN A 72 -21.44 2.49 1.29
N HIS A 73 -20.27 3.08 1.51
CA HIS A 73 -19.44 2.76 2.67
C HIS A 73 -19.12 3.94 3.59
N ASN A 74 -18.95 5.16 3.07
CA ASN A 74 -18.39 6.24 3.87
C ASN A 74 -19.19 6.56 5.13
N HIS A 75 -20.53 6.50 5.04
CA HIS A 75 -21.41 6.79 6.18
C HIS A 75 -21.35 5.71 7.28
N LEU A 76 -20.81 4.53 6.96
CA LEU A 76 -20.65 3.42 7.91
C LEU A 76 -19.28 3.43 8.58
N LEU A 77 -18.35 4.27 8.14
CA LEU A 77 -17.00 4.33 8.68
C LEU A 77 -16.98 5.16 9.97
N PRO A 78 -16.29 4.66 11.03
CA PRO A 78 -16.20 5.40 12.28
C PRO A 78 -15.51 6.76 12.12
N ALA A 79 -16.02 7.80 12.77
CA ALA A 79 -15.45 9.13 12.69
C ALA A 79 -14.02 9.21 13.24
N ASN A 80 -13.68 8.33 14.20
CA ASN A 80 -12.36 8.33 14.84
C ASN A 80 -11.29 7.58 14.04
N ASN A 81 -11.64 6.98 12.91
CA ASN A 81 -10.68 6.34 12.03
C ASN A 81 -9.91 7.32 11.14
N GLY A 82 -10.20 8.62 11.25
CA GLY A 82 -9.59 9.64 10.41
C GLY A 82 -10.38 9.93 9.13
N PRO A 83 -9.74 10.53 8.12
CA PRO A 83 -10.42 10.92 6.88
C PRO A 83 -10.99 9.71 6.15
N LYS A 84 -12.07 9.95 5.40
CA LYS A 84 -12.63 8.93 4.51
C LYS A 84 -11.66 8.70 3.34
N PRO A 85 -11.67 7.49 2.72
CA PRO A 85 -10.82 7.23 1.58
C PRO A 85 -11.08 8.23 0.45
N SER A 86 -10.00 8.65 -0.22
CA SER A 86 -10.10 9.54 -1.38
C SER A 86 -10.56 8.78 -2.62
N HIS A 87 -10.86 9.54 -3.70
CA HIS A 87 -11.16 8.93 -4.98
C HIS A 87 -10.01 8.02 -5.45
N ASN A 88 -8.77 8.47 -5.32
CA ASN A 88 -7.60 7.69 -5.70
C ASN A 88 -7.43 6.44 -4.85
N ASP A 89 -7.76 6.50 -3.56
CA ASP A 89 -7.77 5.32 -2.69
C ASP A 89 -8.77 4.27 -3.19
N TYR A 90 -9.96 4.72 -3.56
CA TYR A 90 -10.97 3.82 -4.10
C TYR A 90 -10.61 3.28 -5.49
N LEU A 91 -9.87 4.06 -6.30
CA LEU A 91 -9.34 3.55 -7.56
C LEU A 91 -8.32 2.42 -7.33
N ALA A 92 -7.49 2.53 -6.31
CA ALA A 92 -6.55 1.47 -5.97
C ALA A 92 -7.29 0.19 -5.57
N LEU A 93 -8.34 0.31 -4.74
CA LEU A 93 -9.19 -0.82 -4.38
C LEU A 93 -9.85 -1.43 -5.63
N ALA A 94 -10.39 -0.58 -6.50
CA ALA A 94 -11.05 -1.03 -7.72
C ALA A 94 -10.08 -1.77 -8.64
N LEU A 95 -8.85 -1.28 -8.77
CA LEU A 95 -7.83 -1.95 -9.58
C LEU A 95 -7.47 -3.31 -9.00
N ALA A 96 -7.31 -3.41 -7.67
CA ALA A 96 -7.06 -4.69 -7.02
C ALA A 96 -8.18 -5.69 -7.27
N LYS A 97 -9.43 -5.23 -7.25
CA LYS A 97 -10.58 -6.06 -7.55
C LYS A 97 -10.63 -6.46 -9.02
N GLN A 98 -10.35 -5.53 -9.93
CA GLN A 98 -10.26 -5.80 -11.36
C GLN A 98 -9.23 -6.89 -11.67
N GLU A 99 -8.06 -6.83 -11.03
CA GLU A 99 -6.96 -7.77 -11.23
C GLU A 99 -7.05 -9.00 -10.33
N ALA A 100 -8.08 -9.08 -9.49
CA ALA A 100 -8.28 -10.18 -8.54
C ALA A 100 -7.04 -10.45 -7.68
N CYS A 101 -6.46 -9.40 -7.12
CA CYS A 101 -5.22 -9.47 -6.34
C CYS A 101 -5.33 -8.69 -5.02
N THR A 102 -4.25 -8.71 -4.24
CA THR A 102 -4.17 -8.04 -2.94
C THR A 102 -3.91 -6.55 -3.10
N LEU A 103 -4.59 -5.74 -2.28
CA LEU A 103 -4.35 -4.31 -2.17
C LEU A 103 -3.34 -4.05 -1.05
N LEU A 104 -2.34 -3.21 -1.34
CA LEU A 104 -1.40 -2.71 -0.36
C LEU A 104 -1.91 -1.39 0.18
N THR A 105 -2.26 -1.33 1.46
CA THR A 105 -2.69 -0.11 2.13
C THR A 105 -2.44 -0.16 3.62
N GLY A 106 -2.12 0.98 4.20
CA GLY A 106 -2.07 1.18 5.65
C GLY A 106 -3.25 1.97 6.19
N ASP A 107 -4.17 2.39 5.34
CA ASP A 107 -5.34 3.19 5.73
C ASP A 107 -6.40 2.30 6.37
N THR A 108 -6.78 2.61 7.63
CA THR A 108 -7.75 1.82 8.37
C THR A 108 -9.12 1.80 7.68
N ASN A 109 -9.58 2.94 7.18
CA ASN A 109 -10.87 3.04 6.51
C ASN A 109 -10.88 2.25 5.19
N LEU A 110 -9.83 2.39 4.39
CA LEU A 110 -9.73 1.65 3.13
C LEU A 110 -9.66 0.15 3.38
N ARG A 111 -8.99 -0.28 4.45
CA ARG A 111 -8.95 -1.68 4.85
C ARG A 111 -10.35 -2.22 5.19
N VAL A 112 -11.14 -1.45 5.95
CA VAL A 112 -12.51 -1.83 6.29
C VAL A 112 -13.35 -2.03 5.04
N VAL A 113 -13.30 -1.07 4.11
CA VAL A 113 -14.05 -1.16 2.85
C VAL A 113 -13.57 -2.33 2.01
N SER A 114 -12.25 -2.51 1.90
CA SER A 114 -11.66 -3.61 1.12
C SER A 114 -12.15 -4.97 1.64
N ASN A 115 -12.19 -5.16 2.95
CA ASN A 115 -12.67 -6.40 3.56
C ASN A 115 -14.14 -6.64 3.22
N LYS A 116 -14.98 -5.60 3.27
CA LYS A 116 -16.39 -5.70 2.90
C LYS A 116 -16.58 -6.02 1.42
N GLU A 117 -15.67 -5.55 0.57
CA GLU A 117 -15.68 -5.80 -0.88
C GLU A 117 -14.90 -7.07 -1.26
N GLN A 118 -14.48 -7.86 -0.27
CA GLN A 118 -13.79 -9.13 -0.47
C GLN A 118 -12.43 -8.99 -1.19
N VAL A 119 -11.73 -7.90 -0.92
CA VAL A 119 -10.37 -7.67 -1.41
C VAL A 119 -9.40 -7.86 -0.25
N ASN A 120 -8.42 -8.74 -0.42
CA ASN A 120 -7.38 -8.97 0.58
C ASN A 120 -6.47 -7.75 0.67
N VAL A 121 -5.98 -7.48 1.89
CA VAL A 121 -5.15 -6.30 2.18
C VAL A 121 -3.85 -6.74 2.84
N MET A 122 -2.76 -6.07 2.48
CA MET A 122 -1.46 -6.17 3.16
C MET A 122 -0.95 -4.75 3.42
N GLY A 123 -0.23 -4.55 4.52
CA GLY A 123 0.34 -3.25 4.86
C GLY A 123 1.86 -3.24 4.80
N THR A 124 2.46 -2.12 5.21
CA THR A 124 3.91 -1.93 5.23
C THR A 124 4.61 -3.00 6.06
N ILE A 125 4.05 -3.38 7.21
CA ILE A 125 4.65 -4.41 8.08
C ILE A 125 4.73 -5.75 7.34
N GLY A 126 3.68 -6.12 6.62
CA GLY A 126 3.67 -7.35 5.83
C GLY A 126 4.76 -7.36 4.75
N LEU A 127 5.02 -6.20 4.13
CA LEU A 127 6.10 -6.07 3.16
C LEU A 127 7.48 -6.20 3.82
N LEU A 128 7.68 -5.62 5.00
CA LEU A 128 8.94 -5.79 5.74
C LEU A 128 9.18 -7.26 6.07
N CYS A 129 8.15 -7.96 6.53
CA CYS A 129 8.24 -9.39 6.81
C CYS A 129 8.61 -10.17 5.54
N ALA A 130 7.98 -9.86 4.41
CA ALA A 130 8.31 -10.50 3.13
C ALA A 130 9.76 -10.25 2.71
N MET A 131 10.27 -9.04 2.92
CA MET A 131 11.66 -8.72 2.63
C MET A 131 12.64 -9.54 3.49
N ILE A 132 12.32 -9.70 4.77
CA ILE A 132 13.14 -10.50 5.69
C ILE A 132 13.09 -11.98 5.28
N GLU A 133 11.91 -12.51 5.02
CA GLU A 133 11.73 -13.90 4.60
C GLU A 133 12.42 -14.23 3.29
N ASN A 134 12.53 -13.26 2.39
CA ASN A 134 13.25 -13.40 1.12
C ASN A 134 14.74 -13.03 1.23
N GLN A 135 15.24 -12.83 2.44
CA GLN A 135 16.66 -12.54 2.72
C GLN A 135 17.16 -11.25 2.06
N LEU A 136 16.27 -10.30 1.82
CA LEU A 136 16.62 -9.00 1.26
C LEU A 136 16.91 -7.96 2.34
N LEU A 137 16.54 -8.26 3.58
CA LEU A 137 16.63 -7.34 4.70
C LEU A 137 16.83 -8.15 5.97
N THR A 138 17.70 -7.69 6.86
CA THR A 138 17.80 -8.28 8.22
C THR A 138 16.74 -7.66 9.12
N VAL A 139 16.44 -8.31 10.25
CA VAL A 139 15.53 -7.76 11.25
C VAL A 139 16.04 -6.42 11.77
N ASP A 140 17.35 -6.31 12.04
CA ASP A 140 17.95 -5.05 12.50
C ASP A 140 17.82 -3.94 11.48
N ASP A 141 18.01 -4.24 10.18
CA ASP A 141 17.81 -3.26 9.12
C ASP A 141 16.36 -2.83 9.00
N ALA A 142 15.42 -3.75 9.23
CA ALA A 142 14.00 -3.43 9.26
C ALA A 142 13.66 -2.45 10.38
N PHE A 143 14.24 -2.63 11.58
CA PHE A 143 14.08 -1.66 12.67
C PHE A 143 14.66 -0.30 12.32
N LYS A 144 15.80 -0.25 11.64
CA LYS A 144 16.36 1.02 11.16
C LYS A 144 15.42 1.72 10.18
N SER A 145 14.78 0.96 9.29
CA SER A 145 13.79 1.49 8.35
C SER A 145 12.57 2.02 9.07
N LEU A 146 12.09 1.34 10.12
CA LEU A 146 11.00 1.85 10.95
C LEU A 146 11.37 3.18 11.61
N ASP A 147 12.59 3.31 12.12
CA ASP A 147 13.06 4.56 12.71
C ASP A 147 13.08 5.70 11.68
N ARG A 148 13.50 5.40 10.45
CA ARG A 148 13.45 6.39 9.35
C ARG A 148 12.02 6.80 9.03
N MET A 149 11.07 5.86 9.02
CA MET A 149 9.66 6.15 8.80
C MET A 149 9.10 7.06 9.90
N LYS A 150 9.44 6.78 11.18
CA LYS A 150 9.07 7.66 12.30
C LYS A 150 9.63 9.07 12.11
N SER A 151 10.90 9.18 11.76
CA SER A 151 11.56 10.47 11.51
C SER A 151 10.92 11.21 10.35
N GLY A 152 10.45 10.49 9.34
CA GLY A 152 9.70 11.02 8.20
C GLY A 152 8.24 11.29 8.51
N LYS A 153 7.83 11.20 9.76
CA LYS A 153 6.47 11.44 10.24
C LYS A 153 5.42 10.53 9.60
N ARG A 154 5.81 9.32 9.23
CA ARG A 154 4.87 8.31 8.79
C ARG A 154 4.13 7.73 9.99
N ARG A 155 2.95 7.16 9.75
CA ARG A 155 2.10 6.59 10.78
C ARG A 155 1.92 5.10 10.52
N LEU A 156 2.47 4.30 11.45
CA LEU A 156 2.31 2.84 11.45
C LEU A 156 1.92 2.40 12.85
N PRO A 157 1.36 1.20 13.01
CA PRO A 157 1.12 0.63 14.34
C PRO A 157 2.46 0.12 14.92
N TRP A 158 3.23 1.02 15.50
CA TRP A 158 4.61 0.75 15.95
C TRP A 158 4.74 -0.45 16.89
N PRO A 159 3.88 -0.63 17.93
CA PRO A 159 3.99 -1.80 18.80
C PRO A 159 3.81 -3.13 18.05
N GLU A 160 2.85 -3.21 17.15
CA GLU A 160 2.62 -4.40 16.33
C GLU A 160 3.78 -4.64 15.37
N ALA A 161 4.32 -3.59 14.78
CA ALA A 161 5.48 -3.68 13.89
C ALA A 161 6.68 -4.27 14.63
N GLU A 162 7.00 -3.73 15.80
CA GLU A 162 8.11 -4.21 16.62
C GLU A 162 7.92 -5.67 17.04
N LYS A 163 6.70 -6.03 17.44
CA LYS A 163 6.36 -7.39 17.84
C LYS A 163 6.55 -8.37 16.69
N MET A 164 6.05 -8.03 15.50
CA MET A 164 6.16 -8.91 14.34
C MET A 164 7.60 -9.08 13.88
N LEU A 165 8.38 -8.00 13.87
CA LEU A 165 9.80 -8.08 13.50
C LEU A 165 10.61 -8.90 14.51
N ASN A 166 10.36 -8.74 15.81
CA ASN A 166 11.04 -9.53 16.84
C ASN A 166 10.73 -11.03 16.72
N ALA A 167 9.53 -11.38 16.27
CA ALA A 167 9.15 -12.77 16.04
C ALA A 167 9.93 -13.43 14.90
N LEU A 168 10.58 -12.65 14.05
CA LEU A 168 11.37 -13.14 12.91
C LEU A 168 12.86 -13.27 13.21
N ARG A 169 13.29 -12.96 14.44
CA ARG A 169 14.70 -13.10 14.86
C ARG A 169 15.12 -14.56 14.99
#